data_79f2122185d66a1eb31d4a7f2ae7388b
#
_entry.id   79f2122185d66a1eb31d4a7f2ae7388b
#
_cell.length_a   1.000
_cell.length_b   1.000
_cell.length_c   1.000
_cell.angle_alpha   90.00
_cell.angle_beta   90.00
_cell.angle_gamma   90.00
#
_symmetry.space_group_name_H-M   'P 1'
#
loop_
_entity.id
_entity.type
_entity.pdbx_description
1 polymer ?
#
loop_
_entity_poly.entity_id
_entity_poly.type
_entity_poly.pdbx_seq_one_letter_code
_entity_poly.pdbx_strand_id
1 'polypeptide(L)'
;MQALDLTGLKVLIAKALNVNESLVRDSYSKTLNDKAAYLTLHLLTSTQKGREYKFIEGEKEVITSTREAVVSVNAFGKNANFIIEKLNTLFYSSECLKELKILGLGLVTISPIRNLSQIVGGGVEERASIDLTLSYINRVEVSQNEIKKAEIKTADFGIKVNR
;
A
#
# COMPACT_ATOMS: atom_id res chain seq x y z
N MET A 1 -4.45 10.47 -8.94
CA MET A 1 -3.41 9.95 -8.03
C MET A 1 -3.69 8.48 -7.78
N GLN A 2 -2.77 7.62 -8.12
CA GLN A 2 -2.88 6.20 -7.84
C GLN A 2 -2.20 5.93 -6.49
N ALA A 3 -2.96 5.48 -5.51
CA ALA A 3 -2.48 5.16 -4.16
C ALA A 3 -2.70 3.68 -3.87
N LEU A 4 -2.15 3.18 -2.76
CA LEU A 4 -2.42 1.82 -2.31
C LEU A 4 -3.91 1.61 -2.05
N ASP A 5 -4.53 0.69 -2.77
CA ASP A 5 -5.95 0.35 -2.59
C ASP A 5 -6.12 -0.76 -1.53
N LEU A 6 -6.39 -0.35 -0.30
CA LEU A 6 -6.71 -1.27 0.78
C LEU A 6 -8.09 -1.93 0.61
N THR A 7 -9.01 -1.31 -0.14
CA THR A 7 -10.34 -1.88 -0.38
C THR A 7 -10.24 -3.12 -1.24
N GLY A 8 -9.49 -3.03 -2.36
CA GLY A 8 -9.23 -4.18 -3.21
C GLY A 8 -8.49 -5.31 -2.47
N LEU A 9 -7.54 -4.97 -1.60
CA LEU A 9 -6.84 -5.96 -0.78
C LEU A 9 -7.77 -6.65 0.23
N LYS A 10 -8.73 -5.95 0.83
CA LYS A 10 -9.75 -6.55 1.72
C LYS A 10 -10.62 -7.57 0.98
N VAL A 11 -11.10 -7.21 -0.21
CA VAL A 11 -11.89 -8.10 -1.06
C VAL A 11 -11.10 -9.36 -1.43
N LEU A 12 -9.82 -9.20 -1.80
CA LEU A 12 -8.94 -10.32 -2.11
C LEU A 12 -8.78 -11.26 -0.92
N ILE A 13 -8.54 -10.73 0.29
CA ILE A 13 -8.41 -11.54 1.51
C ILE A 13 -9.70 -12.28 1.81
N ALA A 14 -10.86 -11.62 1.73
CA ALA A 14 -12.15 -12.24 1.94
C ALA A 14 -12.41 -13.39 0.96
N LYS A 15 -12.11 -13.18 -0.33
CA LYS A 15 -12.19 -14.19 -1.39
C LYS A 15 -11.26 -15.37 -1.11
N ALA A 16 -9.99 -15.10 -0.79
CA ALA A 16 -8.99 -16.13 -0.52
C ALA A 16 -9.37 -17.03 0.66
N LEU A 17 -9.91 -16.45 1.72
CA LEU A 17 -10.36 -17.18 2.90
C LEU A 17 -11.76 -17.80 2.75
N ASN A 18 -12.51 -17.43 1.69
CA ASN A 18 -13.92 -17.78 1.47
C ASN A 18 -14.80 -17.33 2.65
N VAL A 19 -14.68 -16.07 3.03
CA VAL A 19 -15.47 -15.44 4.09
C VAL A 19 -16.22 -14.23 3.55
N ASN A 20 -17.23 -13.77 4.28
CA ASN A 20 -17.95 -12.55 3.92
C ASN A 20 -17.02 -11.33 4.01
N GLU A 21 -17.07 -10.43 3.01
CA GLU A 21 -16.27 -9.20 2.96
C GLU A 21 -16.46 -8.32 4.19
N SER A 22 -17.64 -8.34 4.81
CA SER A 22 -17.91 -7.58 6.04
C SER A 22 -17.05 -8.01 7.24
N LEU A 23 -16.47 -9.21 7.20
CA LEU A 23 -15.57 -9.73 8.22
C LEU A 23 -14.11 -9.25 8.04
N VAL A 24 -13.79 -8.60 6.90
CA VAL A 24 -12.47 -8.02 6.63
C VAL A 24 -12.60 -6.50 6.65
N ARG A 25 -12.09 -5.86 7.70
CA ARG A 25 -12.39 -4.45 8.05
C ARG A 25 -11.13 -3.61 8.15
N ASP A 26 -11.32 -2.30 8.19
CA ASP A 26 -10.25 -1.37 8.58
C ASP A 26 -10.06 -1.42 10.10
N SER A 27 -8.81 -1.33 10.56
CA SER A 27 -8.48 -1.40 12.01
C SER A 27 -9.14 -0.32 12.85
N TYR A 28 -9.56 0.79 12.25
CA TYR A 28 -10.22 1.92 12.91
C TYR A 28 -11.74 1.96 12.67
N SER A 29 -12.33 0.90 12.08
CA SER A 29 -13.78 0.81 11.92
C SER A 29 -14.46 0.54 13.27
N LYS A 30 -15.71 1.04 13.43
CA LYS A 30 -16.50 0.76 14.63
C LYS A 30 -16.64 -0.75 14.82
N THR A 31 -16.33 -1.22 16.01
CA THR A 31 -16.50 -2.61 16.41
C THR A 31 -17.99 -2.93 16.39
N LEU A 32 -18.41 -3.85 15.54
CA LEU A 32 -19.72 -4.48 15.69
C LEU A 32 -19.56 -5.51 16.81
N ASN A 33 -20.52 -5.59 17.71
CA ASN A 33 -20.55 -6.55 18.82
C ASN A 33 -20.76 -7.99 18.33
N ASP A 34 -20.02 -8.39 17.32
CA ASP A 34 -20.09 -9.73 16.75
C ASP A 34 -19.12 -10.66 17.45
N LYS A 35 -19.63 -11.77 17.98
CA LYS A 35 -18.82 -12.89 18.51
C LYS A 35 -18.10 -13.68 17.39
N ALA A 36 -18.32 -13.32 16.13
CA ALA A 36 -17.69 -13.96 14.98
C ALA A 36 -16.22 -13.55 14.85
N ALA A 37 -15.37 -14.46 14.38
CA ALA A 37 -14.00 -14.14 14.02
C ALA A 37 -13.98 -13.13 12.87
N TYR A 38 -13.11 -12.13 12.93
CA TYR A 38 -12.95 -11.10 11.92
C TYR A 38 -11.49 -10.75 11.70
N LEU A 39 -11.20 -10.11 10.58
CA LEU A 39 -9.88 -9.61 10.27
C LEU A 39 -9.90 -8.08 10.16
N THR A 40 -8.75 -7.48 10.49
CA THR A 40 -8.55 -6.05 10.26
C THR A 40 -7.28 -5.80 9.47
N LEU A 41 -7.31 -4.78 8.61
CA LEU A 41 -6.16 -4.30 7.87
C LEU A 41 -5.77 -2.90 8.33
N HIS A 42 -4.47 -2.67 8.35
CA HIS A 42 -3.89 -1.41 8.76
C HIS A 42 -2.60 -1.12 7.99
N LEU A 43 -2.53 0.03 7.35
CA LEU A 43 -1.29 0.50 6.73
C LEU A 43 -0.34 1.01 7.82
N LEU A 44 0.80 0.35 8.00
CA LEU A 44 1.82 0.75 8.97
C LEU A 44 2.77 1.79 8.41
N THR A 45 3.36 1.50 7.25
CA THR A 45 4.36 2.37 6.61
C THR A 45 4.23 2.35 5.11
N SER A 46 4.68 3.42 4.47
CA SER A 46 4.86 3.50 3.02
C SER A 46 6.18 4.21 2.73
N THR A 47 7.13 3.49 2.17
CA THR A 47 8.48 3.98 1.88
C THR A 47 8.70 4.10 0.38
N GLN A 48 9.23 5.23 -0.07
CA GLN A 48 9.61 5.43 -1.46
C GLN A 48 10.94 4.73 -1.75
N LYS A 49 10.98 3.92 -2.82
CA LYS A 49 12.17 3.20 -3.27
C LYS A 49 12.83 3.81 -4.50
N GLY A 50 12.01 4.39 -5.38
CA GLY A 50 12.49 5.02 -6.59
C GLY A 50 11.57 6.13 -7.05
N ARG A 51 12.07 7.00 -7.94
CA ARG A 51 11.33 8.12 -8.51
C ARG A 51 11.77 8.38 -9.93
N GLU A 52 10.81 8.60 -10.81
CA GLU A 52 11.01 8.98 -12.20
C GLU A 52 10.19 10.24 -12.51
N TYR A 53 10.77 11.14 -13.30
CA TYR A 53 10.09 12.30 -13.87
C TYR A 53 9.97 12.14 -15.36
N LYS A 54 8.80 12.40 -15.90
CA LYS A 54 8.57 12.44 -17.33
C LYS A 54 7.74 13.66 -17.68
N PHE A 55 8.21 14.44 -18.66
CA PHE A 55 7.43 15.50 -19.28
C PHE A 55 6.66 14.93 -20.46
N ILE A 56 5.37 15.22 -20.52
CA ILE A 56 4.48 14.82 -21.63
C ILE A 56 4.08 16.08 -22.36
N GLU A 57 3.94 15.99 -23.69
CA GLU A 57 3.42 17.07 -24.51
C GLU A 57 2.13 17.63 -23.90
N GLY A 58 2.02 18.97 -23.83
CA GLY A 58 0.87 19.65 -23.22
C GLY A 58 1.08 20.13 -21.79
N GLU A 59 2.32 20.44 -21.39
CA GLU A 59 2.66 21.12 -20.13
C GLU A 59 2.34 20.28 -18.89
N LYS A 60 2.42 18.93 -18.99
CA LYS A 60 2.20 18.03 -17.87
C LYS A 60 3.50 17.36 -17.44
N GLU A 61 3.80 17.50 -16.18
CA GLU A 61 4.82 16.72 -15.50
C GLU A 61 4.17 15.47 -14.88
N VAL A 62 4.74 14.29 -15.18
CA VAL A 62 4.32 13.03 -14.57
C VAL A 62 5.41 12.55 -13.65
N ILE A 63 5.09 12.47 -12.37
CA ILE A 63 5.99 11.96 -11.33
C ILE A 63 5.53 10.55 -10.98
N THR A 64 6.39 9.58 -11.25
CA THR A 64 6.14 8.18 -10.90
C THR A 64 7.08 7.79 -9.77
N SER A 65 6.56 7.19 -8.72
CA SER A 65 7.38 6.67 -7.63
C SER A 65 7.02 5.22 -7.33
N THR A 66 8.04 4.37 -7.28
CA THR A 66 7.92 3.01 -6.75
C THR A 66 7.97 3.08 -5.24
N ARG A 67 6.99 2.47 -4.59
CA ARG A 67 6.86 2.47 -3.14
C ARG A 67 6.69 1.05 -2.61
N GLU A 68 7.12 0.85 -1.38
CA GLU A 68 6.81 -0.34 -0.59
C GLU A 68 5.96 0.07 0.62
N ALA A 69 4.86 -0.62 0.81
CA ALA A 69 3.97 -0.44 1.94
C ALA A 69 3.97 -1.69 2.81
N VAL A 70 3.99 -1.50 4.12
CA VAL A 70 3.76 -2.57 5.09
C VAL A 70 2.34 -2.48 5.59
N VAL A 71 1.55 -3.51 5.32
CA VAL A 71 0.15 -3.63 5.74
C VAL A 71 0.05 -4.73 6.79
N SER A 72 -0.37 -4.37 8.00
CA SER A 72 -0.63 -5.34 9.06
C SER A 72 -2.03 -5.93 8.89
N VAL A 73 -2.10 -7.26 8.90
CA VAL A 73 -3.34 -8.02 8.90
C VAL A 73 -3.46 -8.73 10.23
N ASN A 74 -4.53 -8.44 10.96
CA ASN A 74 -4.81 -9.02 12.26
C ASN A 74 -6.10 -9.84 12.18
N ALA A 75 -6.07 -11.05 12.73
CA ALA A 75 -7.27 -11.86 12.96
C ALA A 75 -7.62 -11.86 14.44
N PHE A 76 -8.91 -11.78 14.72
CA PHE A 76 -9.48 -11.77 16.06
C PHE A 76 -10.55 -12.85 16.19
N GLY A 77 -10.67 -13.43 17.39
CA GLY A 77 -11.68 -14.43 17.72
C GLY A 77 -11.19 -15.85 17.51
N LYS A 78 -12.10 -16.80 17.64
CA LYS A 78 -11.78 -18.23 17.63
C LYS A 78 -10.99 -18.66 16.40
N ASN A 79 -9.90 -19.40 16.62
CA ASN A 79 -9.00 -19.89 15.58
C ASN A 79 -8.22 -18.79 14.84
N ALA A 80 -8.00 -17.64 15.44
CA ALA A 80 -7.27 -16.50 14.82
C ALA A 80 -5.91 -16.92 14.24
N ASN A 81 -5.13 -17.73 14.96
CA ASN A 81 -3.83 -18.22 14.50
C ASN A 81 -3.96 -19.10 13.23
N PHE A 82 -4.91 -20.02 13.21
CA PHE A 82 -5.17 -20.89 12.06
C PHE A 82 -5.60 -20.08 10.83
N ILE A 83 -6.42 -19.04 11.01
CA ILE A 83 -6.86 -18.15 9.93
C ILE A 83 -5.66 -17.43 9.32
N ILE A 84 -4.75 -16.91 10.14
CA ILE A 84 -3.54 -16.23 9.68
C ILE A 84 -2.56 -17.19 9.00
N GLU A 85 -2.36 -18.41 9.51
CA GLU A 85 -1.55 -19.44 8.86
C GLU A 85 -2.09 -19.81 7.47
N LYS A 86 -3.42 -20.01 7.37
CA LYS A 86 -4.08 -20.28 6.10
C LYS A 86 -3.88 -19.11 5.14
N LEU A 87 -4.08 -17.88 5.59
CA LEU A 87 -3.90 -16.68 4.78
C LEU A 87 -2.47 -16.54 4.29
N ASN A 88 -1.47 -16.74 5.18
CA ASN A 88 -0.06 -16.73 4.82
C ASN A 88 0.26 -17.70 3.66
N THR A 89 -0.26 -18.92 3.75
CA THR A 89 -0.08 -19.93 2.69
C THR A 89 -0.77 -19.51 1.39
N LEU A 90 -2.00 -18.99 1.46
CA LEU A 90 -2.78 -18.60 0.29
C LEU A 90 -2.18 -17.42 -0.48
N PHE A 91 -1.48 -16.51 0.19
CA PHE A 91 -0.82 -15.39 -0.50
C PHE A 91 0.28 -15.82 -1.48
N TYR A 92 0.84 -17.01 -1.32
CA TYR A 92 1.80 -17.59 -2.27
C TYR A 92 1.12 -18.39 -3.40
N SER A 93 -0.19 -18.51 -3.40
CA SER A 93 -0.91 -19.20 -4.48
C SER A 93 -0.90 -18.37 -5.77
N SER A 94 -0.92 -19.05 -6.91
CA SER A 94 -0.96 -18.41 -8.23
C SER A 94 -2.18 -17.50 -8.39
N GLU A 95 -3.31 -17.87 -7.80
CA GLU A 95 -4.56 -17.09 -7.85
C GLU A 95 -4.40 -15.77 -7.08
N CYS A 96 -3.92 -15.81 -5.82
CA CYS A 96 -3.71 -14.59 -5.04
C CYS A 96 -2.67 -13.67 -5.67
N LEU A 97 -1.56 -14.22 -6.19
CA LEU A 97 -0.52 -13.43 -6.88
C LEU A 97 -1.06 -12.76 -8.14
N LYS A 98 -1.92 -13.46 -8.90
CA LYS A 98 -2.61 -12.89 -10.07
C LYS A 98 -3.54 -11.75 -9.69
N GLU A 99 -4.35 -11.92 -8.65
CA GLU A 99 -5.27 -10.88 -8.17
C GLU A 99 -4.50 -9.66 -7.63
N LEU A 100 -3.41 -9.87 -6.88
CA LEU A 100 -2.53 -8.77 -6.46
C LEU A 100 -2.01 -7.97 -7.65
N LYS A 101 -1.58 -8.66 -8.71
CA LYS A 101 -1.12 -8.01 -9.95
C LYS A 101 -2.21 -7.18 -10.62
N ILE A 102 -3.46 -7.66 -10.62
CA ILE A 102 -4.62 -6.92 -11.15
C ILE A 102 -4.85 -5.64 -10.33
N LEU A 103 -4.65 -5.68 -9.01
CA LEU A 103 -4.70 -4.52 -8.13
C LEU A 103 -3.49 -3.57 -8.28
N GLY A 104 -2.51 -3.91 -9.13
CA GLY A 104 -1.28 -3.15 -9.28
C GLY A 104 -0.31 -3.32 -8.10
N LEU A 105 -0.44 -4.42 -7.36
CA LEU A 105 0.36 -4.73 -6.19
C LEU A 105 1.31 -5.90 -6.47
N GLY A 106 2.52 -5.84 -5.94
CA GLY A 106 3.47 -6.95 -5.90
C GLY A 106 3.73 -7.39 -4.47
N LEU A 107 3.67 -8.69 -4.19
CA LEU A 107 4.06 -9.23 -2.90
C LEU A 107 5.59 -9.27 -2.80
N VAL A 108 6.17 -8.55 -1.85
CA VAL A 108 7.61 -8.52 -1.58
C VAL A 108 7.98 -9.57 -0.54
N THR A 109 7.32 -9.52 0.62
CA THR A 109 7.54 -10.48 1.70
C THR A 109 6.37 -10.49 2.68
N ILE A 110 6.28 -11.55 3.47
CA ILE A 110 5.33 -11.68 4.57
C ILE A 110 6.15 -11.90 5.85
N SER A 111 5.80 -11.19 6.92
CA SER A 111 6.47 -11.36 8.22
C SER A 111 6.18 -12.73 8.84
N PRO A 112 6.97 -13.17 9.83
CA PRO A 112 6.59 -14.28 10.68
C PRO A 112 5.22 -14.03 11.32
N ILE A 113 4.47 -15.12 11.54
CA ILE A 113 3.17 -15.07 12.22
C ILE A 113 3.41 -14.77 13.71
N ARG A 114 2.66 -13.80 14.23
CA ARG A 114 2.69 -13.43 15.65
C ARG A 114 1.39 -13.86 16.32
N ASN A 115 1.49 -14.70 17.32
CA ASN A 115 0.37 -15.00 18.22
C ASN A 115 0.32 -13.91 19.29
N LEU A 116 -0.76 -13.14 19.30
CA LEU A 116 -0.99 -12.01 20.20
C LEU A 116 -2.18 -12.26 21.15
N SER A 117 -2.56 -13.54 21.32
CA SER A 117 -3.66 -13.93 22.20
C SER A 117 -3.37 -13.52 23.65
N GLN A 118 -4.39 -13.03 24.33
CA GLN A 118 -4.27 -12.52 25.70
C GLN A 118 -5.47 -12.92 26.55
N ILE A 119 -5.28 -12.89 27.87
CA ILE A 119 -6.37 -13.12 28.83
C ILE A 119 -7.02 -11.77 29.12
N VAL A 120 -8.33 -11.65 28.84
CA VAL A 120 -9.13 -10.45 29.09
C VAL A 120 -10.38 -10.84 29.86
N GLY A 121 -10.58 -10.24 31.03
CA GLY A 121 -11.81 -10.40 31.81
C GLY A 121 -12.18 -11.83 32.17
N GLY A 122 -11.18 -12.73 32.35
CA GLY A 122 -11.40 -14.15 32.70
C GLY A 122 -11.64 -15.08 31.50
N GLY A 123 -11.55 -14.56 30.25
CA GLY A 123 -11.58 -15.34 29.02
C GLY A 123 -10.28 -15.17 28.21
N VAL A 124 -10.11 -16.00 27.19
CA VAL A 124 -9.01 -15.87 26.23
C VAL A 124 -9.52 -15.14 24.99
N GLU A 125 -8.92 -14.01 24.67
CA GLU A 125 -9.10 -13.34 23.38
C GLU A 125 -7.99 -13.83 22.45
N GLU A 126 -8.38 -14.68 21.47
CA GLU A 126 -7.44 -15.14 20.47
C GLU A 126 -7.16 -14.04 19.46
N ARG A 127 -5.89 -13.78 19.21
CA ARG A 127 -5.43 -12.81 18.23
C ARG A 127 -4.15 -13.28 17.56
N ALA A 128 -4.06 -13.15 16.25
CA ALA A 128 -2.85 -13.38 15.49
C ALA A 128 -2.64 -12.31 14.44
N SER A 129 -1.40 -12.07 14.03
CA SER A 129 -1.09 -11.08 13.00
C SER A 129 0.05 -11.49 12.10
N ILE A 130 0.01 -10.96 10.87
CA ILE A 130 1.11 -10.92 9.90
C ILE A 130 1.22 -9.53 9.31
N ASP A 131 2.41 -9.17 8.84
CA ASP A 131 2.61 -7.96 8.06
C ASP A 131 2.96 -8.34 6.62
N LEU A 132 2.23 -7.77 5.68
CA LEU A 132 2.45 -7.92 4.24
C LEU A 132 3.27 -6.73 3.74
N THR A 133 4.44 -6.97 3.18
CA THR A 133 5.17 -5.93 2.44
C THR A 133 4.79 -6.00 0.98
N LEU A 134 4.16 -4.95 0.50
CA LEU A 134 3.61 -4.85 -0.86
C LEU A 134 4.32 -3.72 -1.61
N SER A 135 4.73 -3.99 -2.86
CA SER A 135 5.21 -2.95 -3.78
C SER A 135 4.07 -2.42 -4.63
N TYR A 136 4.09 -1.12 -4.91
CA TYR A 136 3.14 -0.47 -5.81
C TYR A 136 3.73 0.77 -6.45
N ILE A 137 3.09 1.24 -7.52
CA ILE A 137 3.48 2.45 -8.23
C ILE A 137 2.50 3.56 -7.87
N ASN A 138 3.04 4.67 -7.39
CA ASN A 138 2.29 5.91 -7.21
C ASN A 138 2.61 6.86 -8.35
N ARG A 139 1.58 7.38 -9.03
CA ARG A 139 1.70 8.30 -10.15
C ARG A 139 0.90 9.56 -9.89
N VAL A 140 1.58 10.70 -10.03
CA VAL A 140 0.98 12.03 -9.87
C VAL A 140 1.24 12.82 -11.15
N GLU A 141 0.21 13.47 -11.67
CA GLU A 141 0.31 14.39 -12.81
C GLU A 141 0.14 15.82 -12.29
N VAL A 142 1.06 16.70 -12.67
CA VAL A 142 1.05 18.10 -12.30
C VAL A 142 1.07 18.94 -13.58
N SER A 143 0.14 19.87 -13.72
CA SER A 143 0.16 20.85 -14.81
C SER A 143 1.23 21.88 -14.49
N GLN A 144 2.11 22.14 -15.45
CA GLN A 144 3.13 23.19 -15.36
C GLN A 144 2.91 24.23 -16.43
N ASN A 145 3.32 25.46 -16.15
CA ASN A 145 3.33 26.51 -17.16
C ASN A 145 4.55 26.35 -18.05
N GLU A 146 4.35 26.35 -19.35
CA GLU A 146 5.42 26.35 -20.34
C GLU A 146 6.16 27.68 -20.35
N ILE A 147 7.50 27.66 -20.34
CA ILE A 147 8.31 28.85 -20.59
C ILE A 147 8.31 29.11 -22.10
N LYS A 148 7.41 29.96 -22.57
CA LYS A 148 7.28 30.27 -24.01
C LYS A 148 8.36 31.20 -24.56
N LYS A 149 9.04 31.96 -23.69
CA LYS A 149 10.08 32.89 -24.08
C LYS A 149 11.11 33.09 -22.96
N ALA A 150 12.38 32.88 -23.25
CA ALA A 150 13.49 33.26 -22.37
C ALA A 150 14.31 34.32 -23.10
N GLU A 151 14.42 35.52 -22.50
CA GLU A 151 15.33 36.57 -22.98
C GLU A 151 16.62 36.52 -22.17
N ILE A 152 17.73 36.22 -22.83
CA ILE A 152 19.04 36.31 -22.25
C ILE A 152 19.59 37.73 -22.54
N LYS A 153 19.60 38.58 -21.53
CA LYS A 153 20.29 39.86 -21.63
C LYS A 153 21.76 39.64 -21.25
N THR A 154 22.61 39.56 -22.28
CA THR A 154 24.06 39.66 -22.06
C THR A 154 24.40 41.12 -21.69
N ALA A 155 24.98 41.35 -20.49
CA ALA A 155 25.57 42.60 -20.20
C ALA A 155 26.78 42.78 -21.15
N ASP A 156 26.78 43.84 -21.97
CA ASP A 156 27.92 44.20 -22.79
C ASP A 156 29.10 44.52 -21.87
N PHE A 157 29.97 43.58 -21.65
CA PHE A 157 31.31 43.85 -21.15
C PHE A 157 32.10 44.49 -22.27
N GLY A 158 32.01 45.82 -22.33
CA GLY A 158 32.84 46.62 -23.24
C GLY A 158 34.29 46.46 -22.89
N ILE A 159 34.98 45.51 -23.52
CA ILE A 159 36.44 45.45 -23.49
C ILE A 159 36.93 46.57 -24.40
N LYS A 160 37.31 47.73 -23.82
CA LYS A 160 38.09 48.76 -24.51
C LYS A 160 39.50 48.22 -24.72
N VAL A 161 39.78 47.71 -25.90
CA VAL A 161 41.16 47.46 -26.33
C VAL A 161 41.76 48.83 -26.75
N ASN A 162 42.53 49.40 -25.86
CA ASN A 162 43.41 50.53 -26.26
C ASN A 162 44.57 49.98 -27.10
N ARG A 163 44.63 50.37 -28.34
CA ARG A 163 45.81 50.22 -29.20
C ARG A 163 46.76 51.37 -28.94
#